data_8fe3b816c0a8f4169e480a95c6fcbcf3
#
_entry.id   8fe3b816c0a8f4169e480a95c6fcbcf3
#
_cell.length_a   1.000
_cell.length_b   1.000
_cell.length_c   1.000
_cell.angle_alpha   90.00
_cell.angle_beta   90.00
_cell.angle_gamma   90.00
#
_symmetry.space_group_name_H-M   'P 1'
#
loop_
_entity.id
_entity.type
_entity.pdbx_description
1 polymer ?
#
loop_
_entity_poly.entity_id
_entity_poly.type
_entity_poly.pdbx_seq_one_letter_code
_entity_poly.pdbx_strand_id
1 'polypeptide(L)'
;MQPKNKPQREHRHRYGWTQIVRTALSGSLVTFILVCCARGEEASEYQVKAAYLYNFAKSAQWPAQILPDDTAPLVIGVFGGDQAFVDILKDMMAVKTVGTHPIAVKHLRMGDDLACCHMVFFRASERKNTPAAIASSENANVLLIGEDSAFLRAGGMINLVLDKGKVQFEIAHDAIERSNIHFSSKFLSLAKANHESYNQQADGPRQLRVKISPEYPTIARRMNLKGAVQLEALVGRDGTVKEVKVLGGHPLLADSLARAVKQWKYEPAAKDSTEVVKYSFGPEY
;
A
#
# COMPACT_ATOMS: atom_id res chain seq x y z
N MET A 1 25.30 -98.37 -11.73
CA MET A 1 24.04 -97.78 -12.16
C MET A 1 23.72 -96.66 -11.22
N GLN A 2 23.95 -95.45 -11.66
CA GLN A 2 23.62 -94.23 -10.90
C GLN A 2 22.36 -93.61 -11.44
N PRO A 3 21.55 -92.98 -10.61
CA PRO A 3 20.57 -91.98 -11.07
C PRO A 3 21.04 -90.54 -10.82
N LYS A 4 20.85 -89.75 -11.83
CA LYS A 4 21.18 -88.34 -11.96
C LYS A 4 20.42 -87.45 -10.97
N ASN A 5 21.13 -86.54 -10.32
CA ASN A 5 20.66 -85.52 -9.51
C ASN A 5 20.31 -84.31 -10.39
N LYS A 6 19.04 -83.76 -10.29
CA LYS A 6 18.60 -82.51 -10.94
C LYS A 6 18.83 -81.33 -9.98
N PRO A 7 19.35 -80.20 -10.44
CA PRO A 7 19.46 -79.02 -9.58
C PRO A 7 18.12 -78.29 -9.41
N GLN A 8 17.81 -77.88 -8.19
CA GLN A 8 16.72 -77.05 -7.84
C GLN A 8 16.95 -75.59 -8.32
N ARG A 9 15.95 -75.00 -8.94
CA ARG A 9 15.94 -73.60 -9.30
C ARG A 9 15.62 -72.78 -8.06
N GLU A 10 16.52 -71.92 -7.62
CA GLU A 10 16.29 -70.84 -6.72
C GLU A 10 15.45 -69.76 -7.40
N HIS A 11 14.23 -69.54 -6.89
CA HIS A 11 13.43 -68.35 -7.16
C HIS A 11 13.99 -67.18 -6.35
N ARG A 12 14.87 -66.38 -6.94
CA ARG A 12 15.22 -65.06 -6.38
C ARG A 12 14.07 -64.10 -6.57
N HIS A 13 13.56 -63.59 -5.48
CA HIS A 13 12.62 -62.50 -5.38
C HIS A 13 13.13 -61.24 -6.13
N ARG A 14 12.52 -60.95 -7.28
CA ARG A 14 12.69 -59.70 -8.02
C ARG A 14 11.45 -58.80 -7.79
N TYR A 15 11.11 -58.56 -6.54
CA TYR A 15 10.09 -57.58 -6.19
C TYR A 15 10.65 -56.65 -5.12
N GLY A 16 11.01 -55.43 -5.49
CA GLY A 16 11.42 -54.43 -4.51
C GLY A 16 11.94 -53.12 -5.05
N TRP A 17 12.46 -53.06 -6.25
CA TRP A 17 13.11 -51.85 -6.74
C TRP A 17 12.23 -50.94 -7.62
N THR A 18 11.18 -51.44 -8.20
CA THR A 18 10.30 -50.65 -9.08
C THR A 18 9.28 -49.76 -8.32
N GLN A 19 8.98 -50.06 -7.05
CA GLN A 19 8.06 -49.26 -6.24
C GLN A 19 8.73 -48.02 -5.62
N ILE A 20 10.01 -48.11 -5.22
CA ILE A 20 10.75 -47.01 -4.57
C ILE A 20 11.08 -45.90 -5.57
N VAL A 21 11.37 -46.28 -6.84
CA VAL A 21 11.65 -45.28 -7.88
C VAL A 21 10.41 -44.51 -8.32
N ARG A 22 9.20 -45.11 -8.27
CA ARG A 22 7.95 -44.41 -8.62
C ARG A 22 7.52 -43.40 -7.59
N THR A 23 7.74 -43.63 -6.30
CA THR A 23 7.38 -42.69 -5.24
C THR A 23 8.39 -41.54 -5.14
N ALA A 24 9.65 -41.73 -5.45
CA ALA A 24 10.66 -40.69 -5.47
C ALA A 24 10.49 -39.72 -6.65
N LEU A 25 10.06 -40.20 -7.81
CA LEU A 25 9.79 -39.35 -8.99
C LEU A 25 8.52 -38.52 -8.86
N SER A 26 7.46 -39.02 -8.21
CA SER A 26 6.24 -38.28 -8.02
C SER A 26 6.36 -37.14 -7.00
N GLY A 27 7.15 -37.37 -5.93
CA GLY A 27 7.41 -36.33 -4.93
C GLY A 27 8.27 -35.16 -5.47
N SER A 28 9.29 -35.48 -6.28
CA SER A 28 10.16 -34.48 -6.91
C SER A 28 9.41 -33.60 -7.95
N LEU A 29 8.48 -34.20 -8.71
CA LEU A 29 7.71 -33.46 -9.72
C LEU A 29 6.71 -32.51 -9.08
N VAL A 30 6.02 -32.91 -8.01
CA VAL A 30 5.07 -32.06 -7.29
C VAL A 30 5.77 -30.88 -6.61
N THR A 31 6.94 -31.11 -5.99
CA THR A 31 7.74 -30.05 -5.36
C THR A 31 8.26 -29.06 -6.41
N PHE A 32 8.65 -29.52 -7.60
CA PHE A 32 9.12 -28.65 -8.68
C PHE A 32 7.97 -27.79 -9.27
N ILE A 33 6.78 -28.34 -9.41
CA ILE A 33 5.61 -27.61 -9.91
C ILE A 33 5.17 -26.51 -8.90
N LEU A 34 5.19 -26.77 -7.60
CA LEU A 34 4.87 -25.80 -6.55
C LEU A 34 5.86 -24.62 -6.52
N VAL A 35 7.14 -24.88 -6.70
CA VAL A 35 8.18 -23.82 -6.76
C VAL A 35 8.05 -22.99 -8.04
N CYS A 36 7.69 -23.61 -9.17
CA CYS A 36 7.46 -22.84 -10.41
C CYS A 36 6.22 -21.92 -10.34
N CYS A 37 5.13 -22.37 -9.71
CA CYS A 37 3.93 -21.54 -9.54
C CYS A 37 4.20 -20.31 -8.64
N ALA A 38 4.93 -20.49 -7.53
CA ALA A 38 5.27 -19.37 -6.64
C ALA A 38 6.16 -18.32 -7.34
N ARG A 39 7.12 -18.72 -8.14
CA ARG A 39 7.96 -17.79 -8.92
C ARG A 39 7.20 -17.05 -10.01
N GLY A 40 6.19 -17.65 -10.61
CA GLY A 40 5.35 -17.01 -11.62
C GLY A 40 4.48 -15.89 -11.04
N GLU A 41 4.00 -16.06 -9.82
CA GLU A 41 3.16 -15.07 -9.12
C GLU A 41 3.97 -13.85 -8.67
N GLU A 42 5.15 -14.05 -8.11
CA GLU A 42 6.08 -12.95 -7.76
C GLU A 42 6.52 -12.14 -8.98
N ALA A 43 6.88 -12.80 -10.08
CA ALA A 43 7.27 -12.11 -11.30
C ALA A 43 6.12 -11.26 -11.87
N SER A 44 4.87 -11.73 -11.78
CA SER A 44 3.69 -10.97 -12.18
C SER A 44 3.46 -9.75 -11.27
N GLU A 45 3.61 -9.89 -9.96
CA GLU A 45 3.49 -8.79 -8.99
C GLU A 45 4.56 -7.72 -9.23
N TYR A 46 5.81 -8.12 -9.47
CA TYR A 46 6.90 -7.19 -9.77
C TYR A 46 6.66 -6.39 -11.06
N GLN A 47 6.14 -7.02 -12.10
CA GLN A 47 5.76 -6.34 -13.34
C GLN A 47 4.65 -5.30 -13.12
N VAL A 48 3.64 -5.65 -12.32
CA VAL A 48 2.54 -4.73 -11.98
C VAL A 48 3.07 -3.53 -11.19
N LYS A 49 3.90 -3.75 -10.17
CA LYS A 49 4.52 -2.67 -9.38
C LYS A 49 5.40 -1.78 -10.28
N ALA A 50 6.21 -2.36 -11.15
CA ALA A 50 7.02 -1.60 -12.10
C ALA A 50 6.15 -0.73 -13.05
N ALA A 51 5.00 -1.24 -13.49
CA ALA A 51 4.06 -0.45 -14.30
C ALA A 51 3.46 0.72 -13.51
N TYR A 52 3.15 0.54 -12.21
CA TYR A 52 2.73 1.63 -11.34
C TYR A 52 3.82 2.69 -11.18
N LEU A 53 5.06 2.29 -10.94
CA LEU A 53 6.19 3.23 -10.84
C LEU A 53 6.35 4.07 -12.11
N TYR A 54 6.25 3.44 -13.30
CA TYR A 54 6.24 4.17 -14.56
C TYR A 54 5.08 5.17 -14.65
N ASN A 55 3.87 4.76 -14.28
CA ASN A 55 2.70 5.63 -14.33
C ASN A 55 2.83 6.80 -13.35
N PHE A 56 3.41 6.60 -12.18
CA PHE A 56 3.68 7.68 -11.22
C PHE A 56 4.70 8.66 -11.79
N ALA A 57 5.82 8.17 -12.33
CA ALA A 57 6.82 9.00 -12.98
C ALA A 57 6.23 9.86 -14.12
N LYS A 58 5.35 9.26 -14.93
CA LYS A 58 4.67 9.94 -16.06
C LYS A 58 3.61 10.94 -15.61
N SER A 59 2.94 10.69 -14.47
CA SER A 59 1.84 11.52 -13.97
C SER A 59 2.31 12.67 -13.10
N ALA A 60 3.53 12.59 -12.57
CA ALA A 60 4.14 13.65 -11.78
C ALA A 60 4.55 14.82 -12.69
N GLN A 61 4.29 16.04 -12.22
CA GLN A 61 4.80 17.27 -12.82
C GLN A 61 6.12 17.61 -12.14
N TRP A 62 7.20 17.37 -12.86
CA TRP A 62 8.57 17.60 -12.38
C TRP A 62 8.96 19.06 -12.53
N PRO A 63 9.37 19.77 -11.47
CA PRO A 63 9.89 21.11 -11.60
C PRO A 63 11.14 21.17 -12.48
N ALA A 64 11.29 22.24 -13.27
CA ALA A 64 12.44 22.43 -14.14
C ALA A 64 13.79 22.47 -13.40
N GLN A 65 13.78 22.80 -12.09
CA GLN A 65 14.98 22.77 -11.26
C GLN A 65 15.45 21.34 -10.96
N ILE A 66 14.53 20.38 -11.01
CA ILE A 66 14.82 18.96 -10.71
C ILE A 66 15.16 18.20 -11.99
N LEU A 67 14.49 18.53 -13.09
CA LEU A 67 14.68 17.90 -14.39
C LEU A 67 14.90 18.99 -15.45
N PRO A 68 16.06 19.66 -15.44
CA PRO A 68 16.27 20.90 -16.18
C PRO A 68 16.58 20.71 -17.68
N ASP A 69 17.04 19.53 -18.08
CA ASP A 69 17.51 19.22 -19.43
C ASP A 69 16.64 18.13 -20.04
N ASP A 70 16.11 18.37 -21.23
CA ASP A 70 15.25 17.44 -21.96
C ASP A 70 15.91 16.08 -22.26
N THR A 71 17.22 15.97 -22.15
CA THR A 71 17.99 14.74 -22.37
C THR A 71 18.45 14.06 -21.10
N ALA A 72 18.38 14.74 -19.95
CA ALA A 72 18.77 14.17 -18.67
C ALA A 72 17.85 12.99 -18.28
N PRO A 73 18.38 11.86 -17.77
CA PRO A 73 17.56 10.74 -17.40
C PRO A 73 16.74 11.03 -16.12
N LEU A 74 15.45 10.65 -16.14
CA LEU A 74 14.67 10.54 -14.91
C LEU A 74 15.14 9.31 -14.14
N VAL A 75 15.70 9.51 -12.94
CA VAL A 75 16.30 8.45 -12.14
C VAL A 75 15.29 7.88 -11.13
N ILE A 76 15.04 6.57 -11.22
CA ILE A 76 14.25 5.81 -10.24
C ILE A 76 15.20 5.03 -9.35
N GLY A 77 15.23 5.33 -8.06
CA GLY A 77 15.93 4.56 -7.04
C GLY A 77 15.06 3.42 -6.51
N VAL A 78 15.63 2.25 -6.27
CA VAL A 78 15.00 1.15 -5.54
C VAL A 78 15.78 0.96 -4.26
N PHE A 79 15.16 1.27 -3.12
CA PHE A 79 15.78 1.15 -1.81
C PHE A 79 15.50 -0.23 -1.22
N GLY A 80 16.56 -1.05 -1.13
CA GLY A 80 16.49 -2.43 -0.69
C GLY A 80 15.87 -3.39 -1.71
N GLY A 81 15.42 -4.56 -1.23
CA GLY A 81 14.85 -5.61 -2.05
C GLY A 81 15.87 -6.50 -2.74
N ASP A 82 15.36 -7.43 -3.52
CA ASP A 82 16.17 -8.36 -4.31
C ASP A 82 16.60 -7.79 -5.67
N GLN A 83 17.65 -8.33 -6.23
CA GLN A 83 18.15 -7.93 -7.54
C GLN A 83 17.13 -8.24 -8.65
N ALA A 84 16.28 -9.26 -8.48
CA ALA A 84 15.30 -9.66 -9.49
C ALA A 84 14.29 -8.55 -9.78
N PHE A 85 13.79 -7.85 -8.75
CA PHE A 85 12.91 -6.70 -8.96
C PHE A 85 13.61 -5.55 -9.69
N VAL A 86 14.84 -5.26 -9.29
CA VAL A 86 15.65 -4.20 -9.93
C VAL A 86 15.87 -4.50 -11.41
N ASP A 87 16.16 -5.74 -11.75
CA ASP A 87 16.39 -6.16 -13.15
C ASP A 87 15.11 -6.09 -13.97
N ILE A 88 13.98 -6.58 -13.43
CA ILE A 88 12.65 -6.43 -14.08
C ILE A 88 12.33 -4.96 -14.31
N LEU A 89 12.57 -4.10 -13.32
CA LEU A 89 12.32 -2.67 -13.45
C LEU A 89 13.22 -2.04 -14.53
N LYS A 90 14.52 -2.38 -14.55
CA LYS A 90 15.45 -1.92 -15.59
C LYS A 90 15.00 -2.32 -16.99
N ASP A 91 14.66 -3.58 -17.19
CA ASP A 91 14.21 -4.11 -18.47
C ASP A 91 12.94 -3.41 -18.95
N MET A 92 11.97 -3.21 -18.04
CA MET A 92 10.73 -2.50 -18.38
C MET A 92 10.94 -1.03 -18.67
N MET A 93 11.92 -0.37 -18.06
CA MET A 93 12.21 1.06 -18.25
C MET A 93 13.12 1.34 -19.44
N ALA A 94 13.89 0.38 -19.92
CA ALA A 94 14.91 0.56 -20.97
C ALA A 94 14.37 1.18 -22.27
N VAL A 95 13.10 0.95 -22.59
CA VAL A 95 12.44 1.46 -23.81
C VAL A 95 11.40 2.54 -23.54
N LYS A 96 11.32 3.04 -22.30
CA LYS A 96 10.31 4.01 -21.86
C LYS A 96 10.93 5.37 -21.59
N THR A 97 10.14 6.40 -21.82
CA THR A 97 10.50 7.79 -21.51
C THR A 97 9.38 8.47 -20.73
N VAL A 98 9.72 9.53 -20.03
CA VAL A 98 8.78 10.49 -19.43
C VAL A 98 8.99 11.82 -20.14
N GLY A 99 8.06 12.19 -21.02
CA GLY A 99 8.33 13.23 -22.01
C GLY A 99 9.51 12.82 -22.91
N THR A 100 10.55 13.63 -22.94
CA THR A 100 11.81 13.38 -23.68
C THR A 100 12.87 12.65 -22.85
N HIS A 101 12.67 12.55 -21.51
CA HIS A 101 13.66 12.00 -20.58
C HIS A 101 13.68 10.46 -20.58
N PRO A 102 14.81 9.82 -20.89
CA PRO A 102 14.96 8.38 -20.68
C PRO A 102 14.92 8.06 -19.19
N ILE A 103 14.56 6.82 -18.84
CA ILE A 103 14.50 6.40 -17.44
C ILE A 103 15.73 5.59 -17.08
N ALA A 104 16.39 5.97 -15.98
CA ALA A 104 17.50 5.22 -15.39
C ALA A 104 17.04 4.61 -14.05
N VAL A 105 17.48 3.39 -13.76
CA VAL A 105 17.17 2.70 -12.49
C VAL A 105 18.44 2.47 -11.70
N LYS A 106 18.43 2.87 -10.41
CA LYS A 106 19.51 2.65 -9.45
C LYS A 106 19.06 1.74 -8.32
N HIS A 107 19.89 0.82 -7.91
CA HIS A 107 19.69 0.06 -6.67
C HIS A 107 20.36 0.81 -5.52
N LEU A 108 19.59 1.18 -4.51
CA LEU A 108 20.03 1.96 -3.36
C LEU A 108 20.12 1.09 -2.10
N ARG A 109 21.10 1.41 -1.26
CA ARG A 109 21.34 0.77 0.03
C ARG A 109 21.30 1.80 1.16
N MET A 110 21.30 1.33 2.38
CA MET A 110 21.40 2.21 3.54
C MET A 110 22.71 3.02 3.50
N GLY A 111 22.57 4.34 3.64
CA GLY A 111 23.68 5.30 3.55
C GLY A 111 23.86 5.94 2.17
N ASP A 112 23.17 5.47 1.15
CA ASP A 112 23.18 6.12 -0.17
C ASP A 112 22.37 7.42 -0.12
N ASP A 113 22.82 8.43 -0.87
CA ASP A 113 22.11 9.69 -1.02
C ASP A 113 20.87 9.52 -1.92
N LEU A 114 19.70 9.72 -1.35
CA LEU A 114 18.41 9.62 -2.07
C LEU A 114 18.21 10.82 -3.02
N ALA A 115 18.82 11.96 -2.76
CA ALA A 115 18.71 13.15 -3.59
C ALA A 115 19.30 12.96 -5.02
N CYS A 116 20.06 11.90 -5.24
CA CYS A 116 20.54 11.52 -6.57
C CYS A 116 19.42 10.94 -7.48
N CYS A 117 18.22 10.76 -6.95
CA CYS A 117 17.08 10.18 -7.64
C CYS A 117 15.91 11.17 -7.69
N HIS A 118 15.09 11.08 -8.73
CA HIS A 118 13.85 11.83 -8.85
C HIS A 118 12.70 11.13 -8.11
N MET A 119 12.75 9.80 -8.07
CA MET A 119 11.77 8.95 -7.42
C MET A 119 12.50 7.81 -6.70
N VAL A 120 12.08 7.45 -5.49
CA VAL A 120 12.63 6.31 -4.74
C VAL A 120 11.51 5.39 -4.31
N PHE A 121 11.65 4.11 -4.66
CA PHE A 121 10.75 3.04 -4.25
C PHE A 121 11.36 2.24 -3.11
N PHE A 122 10.69 2.27 -1.95
CA PHE A 122 11.07 1.58 -0.72
C PHE A 122 10.43 0.21 -0.66
N ARG A 123 11.26 -0.83 -0.69
CA ARG A 123 10.80 -2.20 -0.56
C ARG A 123 10.43 -2.54 0.89
N ALA A 124 9.41 -3.39 1.07
CA ALA A 124 8.96 -3.83 2.39
C ALA A 124 10.06 -4.54 3.21
N SER A 125 11.07 -5.14 2.55
CA SER A 125 12.25 -5.72 3.20
C SER A 125 13.03 -4.70 4.05
N GLU A 126 13.00 -3.42 3.67
CA GLU A 126 13.72 -2.33 4.33
C GLU A 126 12.87 -1.53 5.33
N ARG A 127 11.71 -2.03 5.73
CA ARG A 127 10.78 -1.35 6.65
C ARG A 127 11.45 -0.76 7.88
N LYS A 128 12.45 -1.44 8.45
CA LYS A 128 13.19 -0.97 9.64
C LYS A 128 14.05 0.24 9.36
N ASN A 129 14.61 0.35 8.17
CA ASN A 129 15.52 1.40 7.73
C ASN A 129 14.80 2.58 7.07
N THR A 130 13.57 2.35 6.59
CA THR A 130 12.78 3.33 5.85
C THR A 130 12.57 4.66 6.60
N PRO A 131 12.22 4.71 7.90
CA PRO A 131 12.02 6.00 8.59
C PRO A 131 13.30 6.84 8.62
N ALA A 132 14.46 6.23 8.88
CA ALA A 132 15.74 6.93 8.91
C ALA A 132 16.14 7.44 7.50
N ALA A 133 15.90 6.62 6.47
CA ALA A 133 16.19 7.01 5.09
C ALA A 133 15.27 8.15 4.62
N ILE A 134 13.97 8.14 4.96
CA ILE A 134 13.05 9.24 4.67
C ILE A 134 13.48 10.53 5.37
N ALA A 135 13.84 10.46 6.66
CA ALA A 135 14.29 11.62 7.41
C ALA A 135 15.57 12.24 6.80
N SER A 136 16.47 11.44 6.26
CA SER A 136 17.67 11.94 5.57
C SER A 136 17.38 12.61 4.24
N SER A 137 16.19 12.38 3.65
CA SER A 137 15.73 12.98 2.39
C SER A 137 14.85 14.22 2.58
N GLU A 138 14.62 14.67 3.82
CA GLU A 138 13.91 15.93 4.08
C GLU A 138 14.59 17.06 3.33
N ASN A 139 13.83 17.83 2.57
CA ASN A 139 14.26 18.86 1.62
C ASN A 139 14.83 18.36 0.27
N ALA A 140 14.92 17.06 0.02
CA ALA A 140 15.15 16.56 -1.32
C ALA A 140 13.81 16.56 -2.10
N ASN A 141 13.83 17.10 -3.32
CA ASN A 141 12.66 17.07 -4.21
C ASN A 141 12.52 15.67 -4.85
N VAL A 142 12.31 14.65 -4.01
CA VAL A 142 12.25 13.25 -4.38
C VAL A 142 10.86 12.70 -4.11
N LEU A 143 10.25 12.04 -5.10
CA LEU A 143 8.98 11.35 -4.92
C LEU A 143 9.20 10.03 -4.17
N LEU A 144 8.68 9.93 -2.94
CA LEU A 144 8.84 8.78 -2.08
C LEU A 144 7.67 7.82 -2.23
N ILE A 145 7.95 6.60 -2.66
CA ILE A 145 6.96 5.54 -2.90
C ILE A 145 7.35 4.30 -2.09
N GLY A 146 6.39 3.63 -1.47
CA GLY A 146 6.63 2.42 -0.69
C GLY A 146 5.60 1.32 -0.94
N GLU A 147 5.80 0.21 -0.24
CA GLU A 147 4.90 -0.95 -0.26
C GLU A 147 4.65 -1.55 1.15
N ASP A 148 4.92 -0.77 2.19
CA ASP A 148 4.72 -1.19 3.58
C ASP A 148 3.58 -0.41 4.23
N SER A 149 2.79 -1.07 5.08
CA SER A 149 1.63 -0.47 5.75
C SER A 149 1.96 0.73 6.66
N ALA A 150 3.21 0.87 7.09
CA ALA A 150 3.67 1.99 7.91
C ALA A 150 4.32 3.12 7.08
N PHE A 151 4.48 2.92 5.76
CA PHE A 151 5.27 3.80 4.91
C PHE A 151 4.77 5.25 4.90
N LEU A 152 3.47 5.45 4.70
CA LEU A 152 2.89 6.80 4.69
C LEU A 152 3.03 7.48 6.07
N ARG A 153 2.92 6.72 7.18
CA ARG A 153 3.15 7.23 8.55
C ARG A 153 4.58 7.66 8.79
N ALA A 154 5.53 7.02 8.11
CA ALA A 154 6.94 7.38 8.18
C ALA A 154 7.29 8.63 7.36
N GLY A 155 6.33 9.25 6.67
CA GLY A 155 6.55 10.44 5.84
C GLY A 155 6.59 10.14 4.33
N GLY A 156 6.31 8.91 3.91
CA GLY A 156 6.19 8.56 2.50
C GLY A 156 5.00 9.24 1.81
N MET A 157 5.03 9.35 0.50
CA MET A 157 4.03 10.09 -0.30
C MET A 157 3.00 9.18 -0.95
N ILE A 158 3.43 8.07 -1.55
CA ILE A 158 2.56 7.09 -2.22
C ILE A 158 2.90 5.70 -1.70
N ASN A 159 1.89 4.89 -1.40
CA ASN A 159 2.09 3.51 -0.95
C ASN A 159 1.35 2.52 -1.83
N LEU A 160 2.05 1.51 -2.34
CA LEU A 160 1.44 0.39 -3.05
C LEU A 160 0.90 -0.61 -2.04
N VAL A 161 -0.36 -0.99 -2.18
CA VAL A 161 -1.03 -1.96 -1.30
C VAL A 161 -1.59 -3.11 -2.12
N LEU A 162 -1.47 -4.32 -1.61
CA LEU A 162 -2.10 -5.49 -2.19
C LEU A 162 -3.46 -5.71 -1.52
N ASP A 163 -4.55 -5.50 -2.26
CA ASP A 163 -5.92 -5.70 -1.77
C ASP A 163 -6.63 -6.74 -2.64
N LYS A 164 -7.02 -7.87 -2.02
CA LYS A 164 -7.71 -8.99 -2.70
C LYS A 164 -7.00 -9.45 -3.99
N GLY A 165 -5.67 -9.53 -3.95
CA GLY A 165 -4.84 -9.95 -5.09
C GLY A 165 -4.67 -8.89 -6.18
N LYS A 166 -5.10 -7.65 -5.95
CA LYS A 166 -4.89 -6.51 -6.85
C LYS A 166 -3.99 -5.46 -6.22
N VAL A 167 -3.03 -4.98 -6.98
CA VAL A 167 -2.20 -3.85 -6.55
C VAL A 167 -3.03 -2.57 -6.70
N GLN A 168 -3.14 -1.82 -5.62
CA GLN A 168 -3.74 -0.48 -5.54
C GLN A 168 -2.71 0.48 -4.94
N PHE A 169 -3.03 1.76 -4.85
CA PHE A 169 -2.15 2.72 -4.19
C PHE A 169 -2.93 3.70 -3.32
N GLU A 170 -2.24 4.16 -2.30
CA GLU A 170 -2.70 5.14 -1.32
C GLU A 170 -1.80 6.37 -1.40
N ILE A 171 -2.35 7.54 -1.09
CA ILE A 171 -1.63 8.81 -1.17
C ILE A 171 -1.72 9.55 0.17
N ALA A 172 -0.58 10.05 0.65
CA ALA A 172 -0.52 11.05 1.72
C ALA A 172 -0.56 12.45 1.08
N HIS A 173 -1.75 13.04 1.00
CA HIS A 173 -1.97 14.35 0.34
C HIS A 173 -1.05 15.42 0.93
N ASP A 174 -0.96 15.50 2.25
CA ASP A 174 -0.13 16.51 2.93
C ASP A 174 1.37 16.35 2.60
N ALA A 175 1.85 15.11 2.43
CA ALA A 175 3.24 14.87 2.07
C ALA A 175 3.51 15.32 0.62
N ILE A 176 2.56 15.11 -0.28
CA ILE A 176 2.66 15.59 -1.67
C ILE A 176 2.57 17.13 -1.71
N GLU A 177 1.64 17.75 -0.97
CA GLU A 177 1.50 19.21 -0.93
C GLU A 177 2.76 19.92 -0.40
N ARG A 178 3.49 19.28 0.53
CA ARG A 178 4.77 19.80 1.03
C ARG A 178 5.93 19.59 0.06
N SER A 179 5.78 18.70 -0.91
CA SER A 179 6.78 18.49 -1.95
C SER A 179 6.60 19.50 -3.08
N ASN A 180 7.64 19.73 -3.86
CA ASN A 180 7.53 20.53 -5.08
C ASN A 180 6.99 19.71 -6.27
N ILE A 181 6.52 18.50 -6.04
CA ILE A 181 6.04 17.58 -7.07
C ILE A 181 4.51 17.60 -7.07
N HIS A 182 3.91 17.91 -8.20
CA HIS A 182 2.47 18.03 -8.32
C HIS A 182 1.86 16.93 -9.17
N PHE A 183 0.62 16.58 -8.86
CA PHE A 183 -0.19 15.63 -9.62
C PHE A 183 -1.51 16.26 -10.00
N SER A 184 -2.10 15.84 -11.12
CA SER A 184 -3.44 16.27 -11.51
C SER A 184 -4.50 15.73 -10.53
N SER A 185 -5.59 16.48 -10.33
CA SER A 185 -6.73 16.04 -9.50
C SER A 185 -7.30 14.71 -9.98
N LYS A 186 -7.28 14.45 -11.29
CA LYS A 186 -7.70 13.18 -11.87
C LYS A 186 -6.80 12.02 -11.42
N PHE A 187 -5.49 12.23 -11.33
CA PHE A 187 -4.58 11.20 -10.83
C PHE A 187 -4.82 10.95 -9.34
N LEU A 188 -4.94 12.02 -8.54
CA LEU A 188 -5.18 11.89 -7.08
C LEU A 188 -6.49 11.16 -6.78
N SER A 189 -7.52 11.30 -7.64
CA SER A 189 -8.80 10.59 -7.47
C SER A 189 -8.75 9.07 -7.78
N LEU A 190 -7.68 8.59 -8.44
CA LEU A 190 -7.46 7.16 -8.68
C LEU A 190 -6.87 6.42 -7.48
N ALA A 191 -6.32 7.15 -6.51
CA ALA A 191 -5.85 6.56 -5.28
C ALA A 191 -7.02 5.84 -4.59
N LYS A 192 -6.74 4.70 -3.97
CA LYS A 192 -7.69 4.09 -3.05
C LYS A 192 -8.05 5.15 -2.04
N ALA A 193 -9.34 5.50 -1.95
CA ALA A 193 -9.81 6.48 -1.01
C ALA A 193 -9.61 5.95 0.42
N ASN A 194 -8.41 6.06 0.91
CA ASN A 194 -8.12 5.96 2.32
C ASN A 194 -8.53 7.29 2.94
N HIS A 195 -9.84 7.42 3.18
CA HIS A 195 -10.37 8.41 4.10
C HIS A 195 -10.04 8.07 5.58
N GLU A 196 -8.94 7.38 5.81
CA GLU A 196 -8.28 7.39 7.09
C GLU A 196 -7.21 8.47 6.98
N SER A 197 -7.63 9.67 7.36
CA SER A 197 -6.80 10.87 7.45
C SER A 197 -5.44 10.52 8.01
N TYR A 198 -4.40 10.56 7.17
CA TYR A 198 -3.00 10.43 7.60
C TYR A 198 -2.56 11.58 8.53
N ASN A 199 -3.43 12.57 8.73
CA ASN A 199 -3.23 13.68 9.65
C ASN A 199 -3.41 13.33 11.13
N GLN A 200 -3.62 12.06 11.49
CA GLN A 200 -3.95 11.70 12.87
C GLN A 200 -3.01 10.68 13.50
N GLN A 201 -1.69 10.85 13.44
CA GLN A 201 -0.88 10.00 14.30
C GLN A 201 0.47 10.59 14.72
N ALA A 202 0.45 11.74 15.34
CA ALA A 202 1.35 11.93 16.49
C ALA A 202 0.72 11.36 17.78
N ASP A 203 -0.63 11.35 17.86
CA ASP A 203 -1.39 10.76 18.98
C ASP A 203 -2.51 9.93 18.35
N GLY A 204 -2.73 8.67 18.82
CA GLY A 204 -3.81 7.79 18.36
C GLY A 204 -5.19 8.48 18.41
N PRO A 205 -6.27 7.88 17.89
CA PRO A 205 -7.59 8.50 17.86
C PRO A 205 -7.90 9.03 19.25
N ARG A 206 -8.23 10.32 19.33
CA ARG A 206 -8.51 10.95 20.63
C ARG A 206 -9.62 10.23 21.34
N GLN A 207 -9.41 9.92 22.61
CA GLN A 207 -10.46 9.32 23.43
C GLN A 207 -11.64 10.28 23.53
N LEU A 208 -12.83 9.75 23.27
CA LEU A 208 -14.07 10.50 23.39
C LEU A 208 -14.49 10.53 24.87
N ARG A 209 -14.48 11.71 25.50
CA ARG A 209 -14.91 11.92 26.88
C ARG A 209 -16.43 12.00 27.02
N VAL A 210 -17.06 12.74 26.13
CA VAL A 210 -18.51 12.95 26.16
C VAL A 210 -19.06 12.64 24.77
N LYS A 211 -19.91 11.62 24.71
CA LYS A 211 -20.63 11.20 23.50
C LYS A 211 -22.12 11.50 23.67
N ILE A 212 -22.66 12.30 22.76
CA ILE A 212 -24.11 12.55 22.69
C ILE A 212 -24.65 11.75 21.50
N SER A 213 -25.63 10.89 21.75
CA SER A 213 -26.27 10.12 20.68
C SER A 213 -27.09 11.04 19.78
N PRO A 214 -27.00 10.88 18.45
CA PRO A 214 -27.82 11.66 17.54
C PRO A 214 -29.29 11.27 17.68
N GLU A 215 -30.17 12.25 17.67
CA GLU A 215 -31.60 12.02 17.63
C GLU A 215 -32.01 11.48 16.25
N TYR A 216 -32.80 10.43 16.21
CA TYR A 216 -33.33 9.93 14.93
C TYR A 216 -34.46 10.84 14.47
N PRO A 217 -34.28 11.62 13.37
CA PRO A 217 -35.29 12.63 12.97
C PRO A 217 -36.65 12.00 12.72
N THR A 218 -37.72 12.65 13.21
CA THR A 218 -39.11 12.14 13.10
C THR A 218 -39.52 11.87 11.66
N ILE A 219 -39.08 12.76 10.75
CA ILE A 219 -39.31 12.60 9.30
C ILE A 219 -38.59 11.36 8.76
N ALA A 220 -37.33 11.17 9.13
CA ALA A 220 -36.57 10.03 8.70
C ALA A 220 -37.15 8.71 9.24
N ARG A 221 -37.67 8.73 10.47
CA ARG A 221 -38.39 7.61 11.09
C ARG A 221 -39.67 7.26 10.35
N ARG A 222 -40.48 8.26 10.00
CA ARG A 222 -41.73 8.06 9.22
C ARG A 222 -41.45 7.48 7.82
N MET A 223 -40.36 7.92 7.20
CA MET A 223 -39.91 7.45 5.88
C MET A 223 -39.13 6.14 5.95
N ASN A 224 -38.95 5.57 7.13
CA ASN A 224 -38.11 4.36 7.37
C ASN A 224 -36.70 4.49 6.76
N LEU A 225 -36.10 5.70 6.78
CA LEU A 225 -34.78 5.99 6.23
C LEU A 225 -33.71 5.39 7.12
N LYS A 226 -33.02 4.38 6.64
CA LYS A 226 -31.89 3.71 7.31
C LYS A 226 -30.60 4.03 6.57
N GLY A 227 -29.48 3.92 7.25
CA GLY A 227 -28.18 3.99 6.57
C GLY A 227 -27.07 4.51 7.44
N ALA A 228 -25.85 4.32 6.93
CA ALA A 228 -24.65 4.85 7.54
C ALA A 228 -24.44 6.30 7.14
N VAL A 229 -24.00 7.11 8.10
CA VAL A 229 -23.55 8.48 7.90
C VAL A 229 -22.09 8.58 8.31
N GLN A 230 -21.32 9.29 7.55
CA GLN A 230 -19.92 9.58 7.83
C GLN A 230 -19.68 11.08 7.86
N LEU A 231 -19.06 11.54 8.94
CA LEU A 231 -18.68 12.93 9.16
C LEU A 231 -17.18 13.01 9.46
N GLU A 232 -16.63 14.18 9.18
CA GLU A 232 -15.32 14.60 9.62
C GLU A 232 -15.49 15.73 10.64
N ALA A 233 -14.87 15.61 11.82
CA ALA A 233 -14.95 16.57 12.90
C ALA A 233 -13.56 17.15 13.19
N LEU A 234 -13.39 18.46 13.03
CA LEU A 234 -12.19 19.18 13.47
C LEU A 234 -12.28 19.42 14.98
N VAL A 235 -11.35 18.82 15.73
CA VAL A 235 -11.31 18.89 17.20
C VAL A 235 -10.17 19.80 17.64
N GLY A 236 -10.51 20.82 18.42
CA GLY A 236 -9.57 21.75 19.01
C GLY A 236 -8.63 21.11 20.03
N ARG A 237 -7.55 21.80 20.38
CA ARG A 237 -6.59 21.36 21.42
C ARG A 237 -7.26 21.08 22.76
N ASP A 238 -8.31 21.82 23.07
CA ASP A 238 -9.11 21.70 24.29
C ASP A 238 -10.08 20.51 24.28
N GLY A 239 -10.14 19.76 23.17
CA GLY A 239 -11.03 18.62 22.96
C GLY A 239 -12.45 19.01 22.49
N THR A 240 -12.74 20.29 22.22
CA THR A 240 -14.03 20.71 21.65
C THR A 240 -14.07 20.53 20.13
N VAL A 241 -15.24 20.17 19.59
CA VAL A 241 -15.44 20.07 18.15
C VAL A 241 -15.67 21.49 17.59
N LYS A 242 -14.74 21.96 16.75
CA LYS A 242 -14.77 23.28 16.11
C LYS A 242 -15.63 23.28 14.85
N GLU A 243 -15.48 22.26 14.03
CA GLU A 243 -16.13 22.15 12.73
C GLU A 243 -16.54 20.70 12.44
N VAL A 244 -17.62 20.52 11.68
CA VAL A 244 -18.09 19.19 11.22
C VAL A 244 -18.44 19.28 9.75
N LYS A 245 -17.82 18.40 8.95
CA LYS A 245 -18.03 18.26 7.52
C LYS A 245 -18.71 16.92 7.20
N VAL A 246 -19.74 16.92 6.37
CA VAL A 246 -20.41 15.69 5.92
C VAL A 246 -19.60 15.04 4.79
N LEU A 247 -19.18 13.81 5.00
CA LEU A 247 -18.46 13.02 3.98
C LEU A 247 -19.41 12.10 3.20
N GLY A 248 -20.52 11.65 3.82
CA GLY A 248 -21.50 10.79 3.15
C GLY A 248 -22.69 10.44 4.04
N GLY A 249 -23.76 9.97 3.40
CA GLY A 249 -25.01 9.60 4.05
C GLY A 249 -26.20 10.44 3.60
N HIS A 250 -27.41 10.03 4.03
CA HIS A 250 -28.63 10.78 3.71
C HIS A 250 -28.66 12.13 4.43
N PRO A 251 -28.97 13.27 3.77
CA PRO A 251 -28.87 14.61 4.36
C PRO A 251 -29.59 14.79 5.70
N LEU A 252 -30.83 14.28 5.84
CA LEU A 252 -31.57 14.35 7.10
C LEU A 252 -30.91 13.64 8.28
N LEU A 253 -30.25 12.49 8.01
CA LEU A 253 -29.53 11.73 9.01
C LEU A 253 -28.18 12.39 9.32
N ALA A 254 -27.52 12.93 8.30
CA ALA A 254 -26.24 13.62 8.41
C ALA A 254 -26.36 14.90 9.26
N ASP A 255 -27.42 15.67 9.06
CA ASP A 255 -27.68 16.88 9.85
C ASP A 255 -27.90 16.55 11.34
N SER A 256 -28.66 15.50 11.64
CA SER A 256 -28.85 15.06 13.02
C SER A 256 -27.54 14.60 13.68
N LEU A 257 -26.74 13.80 12.97
CA LEU A 257 -25.45 13.37 13.47
C LEU A 257 -24.49 14.55 13.67
N ALA A 258 -24.48 15.50 12.74
CA ALA A 258 -23.62 16.68 12.83
C ALA A 258 -23.95 17.56 14.05
N ARG A 259 -25.23 17.72 14.38
CA ARG A 259 -25.67 18.44 15.62
C ARG A 259 -25.19 17.71 16.88
N ALA A 260 -25.26 16.39 16.92
CA ALA A 260 -24.80 15.61 18.05
C ALA A 260 -23.27 15.69 18.20
N VAL A 261 -22.54 15.50 17.09
CA VAL A 261 -21.06 15.51 17.07
C VAL A 261 -20.48 16.87 17.47
N LYS A 262 -21.11 17.97 17.13
CA LYS A 262 -20.71 19.32 17.60
C LYS A 262 -20.71 19.48 19.11
N GLN A 263 -21.47 18.66 19.84
CA GLN A 263 -21.54 18.66 21.29
C GLN A 263 -20.61 17.62 21.95
N TRP A 264 -19.92 16.81 21.15
CA TRP A 264 -18.97 15.83 21.67
C TRP A 264 -17.74 16.53 22.25
N LYS A 265 -17.15 15.89 23.24
CA LYS A 265 -15.88 16.33 23.82
C LYS A 265 -14.89 15.18 23.80
N TYR A 266 -13.71 15.48 23.33
CA TYR A 266 -12.57 14.60 23.26
C TYR A 266 -11.54 14.94 24.35
N GLU A 267 -10.56 14.07 24.56
CA GLU A 267 -9.41 14.41 25.40
C GLU A 267 -8.64 15.59 24.81
N PRO A 268 -8.16 16.53 25.65
CA PRO A 268 -7.27 17.58 25.18
C PRO A 268 -5.98 17.02 24.59
N ALA A 269 -5.40 17.69 23.60
CA ALA A 269 -4.12 17.32 22.98
C ALA A 269 -3.29 18.55 22.64
N ALA A 270 -2.00 18.33 22.29
CA ALA A 270 -1.07 19.41 21.97
C ALA A 270 -1.44 20.16 20.68
N LYS A 271 -2.18 19.52 19.77
CA LYS A 271 -2.57 20.07 18.46
C LYS A 271 -4.05 19.85 18.20
N ASP A 272 -4.62 20.62 17.28
CA ASP A 272 -5.91 20.32 16.70
C ASP A 272 -5.83 18.99 15.92
N SER A 273 -6.91 18.20 15.88
CA SER A 273 -6.98 16.95 15.11
C SER A 273 -8.30 16.83 14.37
N THR A 274 -8.33 15.98 13.38
CA THR A 274 -9.52 15.67 12.61
C THR A 274 -9.96 14.23 12.94
N GLU A 275 -11.21 14.06 13.38
CA GLU A 275 -11.77 12.78 13.77
C GLU A 275 -12.86 12.34 12.79
N VAL A 276 -12.76 11.10 12.28
CA VAL A 276 -13.81 10.53 11.41
C VAL A 276 -14.84 9.81 12.24
N VAL A 277 -16.09 10.28 12.16
CA VAL A 277 -17.23 9.73 12.87
C VAL A 277 -18.12 8.95 11.91
N LYS A 278 -18.31 7.65 12.19
CA LYS A 278 -19.27 6.78 11.47
C LYS A 278 -20.40 6.41 12.40
N TYR A 279 -21.63 6.58 11.94
CA TYR A 279 -22.84 6.24 12.69
C TYR A 279 -23.89 5.61 11.79
N SER A 280 -24.49 4.51 12.23
CA SER A 280 -25.56 3.83 11.51
C SER A 280 -26.90 4.09 12.16
N PHE A 281 -27.81 4.72 11.45
CA PHE A 281 -29.19 4.87 11.85
C PHE A 281 -29.99 3.63 11.43
N GLY A 282 -30.67 3.02 12.38
CA GLY A 282 -31.54 1.86 12.17
C GLY A 282 -32.68 1.86 13.19
N PRO A 283 -33.70 0.97 13.06
CA PRO A 283 -34.68 0.83 14.12
C PRO A 283 -33.99 0.28 15.38
N GLU A 284 -34.20 0.97 16.48
CA GLU A 284 -33.92 0.38 17.80
C GLU A 284 -34.92 -0.79 17.97
N TYR A 285 -34.41 -2.01 18.16
CA TYR A 285 -35.15 -3.17 18.60
C TYR A 285 -35.20 -3.19 20.12
#